data_865ce71aafc6f3e7b0c38a3ce466d7b3
#
_entry.id   865ce71aafc6f3e7b0c38a3ce466d7b3
#
_cell.length_a   1.000
_cell.length_b   1.000
_cell.length_c   1.000
_cell.angle_alpha   90.00
_cell.angle_beta   90.00
_cell.angle_gamma   90.00
#
_symmetry.space_group_name_H-M   'P 1'
#
loop_
_entity.id
_entity.type
_entity.pdbx_description
1 polymer ?
#
loop_
_entity_poly.entity_id
_entity_poly.type
_entity_poly.pdbx_seq_one_letter_code
_entity_poly.pdbx_strand_id
1 'polypeptide(L)'
;MSWRRKSCLGALFPGLVALVAAAAVACGGDGGPSGGPRLALDADSFKLGDIGVAQTVQRSIEFRNEGDAPLKVSIVKVRPAPDAECGCGIEGYRVRPGTLQPGKTGELVFELRAPEGMEGMEDRMVVELTSNDPTKPSLTFMLVFNMSP
;
A
#
# COMPACT_ATOMS: atom_id res chain seq x y z
N MET A 1 -40.30 17.98 -6.92
CA MET A 1 -40.12 16.95 -5.89
C MET A 1 -39.58 17.65 -4.65
N SER A 2 -40.39 17.67 -3.57
CA SER A 2 -40.26 18.58 -2.45
C SER A 2 -39.35 18.03 -1.35
N TRP A 3 -38.34 18.80 -0.98
CA TRP A 3 -37.47 18.55 0.17
C TRP A 3 -38.18 18.97 1.47
N ARG A 4 -38.50 18.02 2.33
CA ARG A 4 -39.04 18.32 3.67
C ARG A 4 -37.90 18.59 4.63
N ARG A 5 -37.78 19.84 5.05
CA ARG A 5 -36.98 20.23 6.22
C ARG A 5 -37.73 19.81 7.48
N LYS A 6 -37.16 19.00 8.32
CA LYS A 6 -37.66 18.74 9.66
C LYS A 6 -37.06 19.78 10.63
N SER A 7 -37.85 20.70 11.03
CA SER A 7 -37.52 21.66 12.09
C SER A 7 -37.69 20.99 13.45
N CYS A 8 -36.65 21.01 14.29
CA CYS A 8 -36.77 20.67 15.71
C CYS A 8 -37.28 21.90 16.44
N LEU A 9 -38.54 21.85 16.87
CA LEU A 9 -39.16 22.88 17.71
C LEU A 9 -38.85 22.54 19.17
N GLY A 10 -38.11 23.46 19.86
CA GLY A 10 -37.83 23.34 21.28
C GLY A 10 -39.03 23.77 22.13
N ALA A 11 -39.40 22.97 23.10
CA ALA A 11 -40.33 23.36 24.17
C ALA A 11 -39.53 23.90 25.38
N LEU A 12 -39.83 25.14 25.76
CA LEU A 12 -39.33 25.73 26.99
C LEU A 12 -40.16 25.22 28.18
N PHE A 13 -39.50 24.65 29.19
CA PHE A 13 -40.04 24.52 30.55
C PHE A 13 -39.06 25.16 31.55
N PRO A 14 -39.50 26.01 32.48
CA PRO A 14 -38.68 26.61 33.50
C PRO A 14 -38.66 25.78 34.79
N GLY A 15 -37.47 25.57 35.33
CA GLY A 15 -37.28 25.30 36.76
C GLY A 15 -36.84 23.90 37.11
N LEU A 16 -35.56 23.69 37.28
CA LEU A 16 -34.90 23.11 38.45
C LEU A 16 -33.37 23.03 38.19
N VAL A 17 -32.61 23.56 39.13
CA VAL A 17 -31.15 23.47 39.10
C VAL A 17 -30.75 22.04 39.31
N ALA A 18 -30.17 21.41 38.27
CA ALA A 18 -29.44 20.15 38.39
C ALA A 18 -28.20 20.27 37.53
N LEU A 19 -27.07 20.07 38.16
CA LEU A 19 -25.72 20.00 37.59
C LEU A 19 -25.71 18.93 36.51
N VAL A 20 -25.75 19.29 35.25
CA VAL A 20 -25.63 18.35 34.14
C VAL A 20 -24.27 18.53 33.54
N ALA A 21 -23.44 17.47 33.71
CA ALA A 21 -22.21 17.32 32.99
C ALA A 21 -22.48 17.36 31.47
N ALA A 22 -21.90 18.32 30.78
CA ALA A 22 -21.98 18.47 29.34
C ALA A 22 -21.25 17.29 28.70
N ALA A 23 -21.97 16.25 28.33
CA ALA A 23 -21.48 15.29 27.34
C ALA A 23 -21.49 15.99 25.97
N ALA A 24 -20.33 16.44 25.54
CA ALA A 24 -20.13 16.88 24.17
C ALA A 24 -20.36 15.70 23.25
N VAL A 25 -21.55 15.61 22.65
CA VAL A 25 -21.79 14.76 21.50
C VAL A 25 -21.05 15.43 20.33
N ALA A 26 -19.82 15.02 20.11
CA ALA A 26 -19.11 15.29 18.88
C ALA A 26 -19.85 14.51 17.77
N CYS A 27 -20.67 15.22 16.98
CA CYS A 27 -21.07 14.71 15.67
C CYS A 27 -19.79 14.65 14.84
N GLY A 28 -19.11 13.50 14.90
CA GLY A 28 -17.95 13.20 14.10
C GLY A 28 -18.37 13.02 12.66
N GLY A 29 -17.58 13.63 11.82
CA GLY A 29 -17.71 13.68 10.39
C GLY A 29 -17.77 12.33 9.68
N ASP A 30 -18.10 12.43 8.44
CA ASP A 30 -18.25 11.42 7.40
C ASP A 30 -17.18 10.34 7.48
N GLY A 31 -17.48 9.26 8.20
CA GLY A 31 -16.74 8.04 8.14
C GLY A 31 -17.11 7.31 6.85
N GLY A 32 -16.26 7.42 5.83
CA GLY A 32 -16.21 6.37 4.82
C GLY A 32 -16.00 5.03 5.54
N PRO A 33 -16.21 3.86 4.91
CA PRO A 33 -16.22 2.58 5.60
C PRO A 33 -14.90 2.38 6.34
N SER A 34 -14.91 2.80 7.60
CA SER A 34 -13.85 2.64 8.55
C SER A 34 -13.96 1.22 9.07
N GLY A 35 -13.07 0.36 8.64
CA GLY A 35 -13.03 -0.99 9.16
C GLY A 35 -12.61 -2.00 8.09
N GLY A 36 -11.31 -2.08 7.81
CA GLY A 36 -10.78 -3.05 6.87
C GLY A 36 -9.27 -2.94 6.72
N PRO A 37 -8.65 -3.91 6.03
CA PRO A 37 -7.26 -3.81 5.67
C PRO A 37 -7.04 -2.67 4.68
N ARG A 38 -5.93 -1.94 4.81
CA ARG A 38 -5.56 -0.84 3.91
C ARG A 38 -4.09 -0.93 3.54
N LEU A 39 -3.85 -1.14 2.26
CA LEU A 39 -2.50 -1.20 1.71
C LEU A 39 -1.95 0.20 1.42
N ALA A 40 -0.86 0.56 2.08
CA ALA A 40 -0.05 1.73 1.77
C ALA A 40 1.29 1.31 1.18
N LEU A 41 1.60 1.87 0.02
CA LEU A 41 2.86 1.75 -0.68
C LEU A 41 3.26 3.17 -1.09
N ASP A 42 4.51 3.56 -0.81
CA ASP A 42 4.93 4.97 -0.85
C ASP A 42 5.10 5.54 -2.27
N ALA A 43 5.24 4.67 -3.28
CA ALA A 43 5.45 5.10 -4.66
C ALA A 43 4.96 4.06 -5.67
N ASP A 44 4.80 4.49 -6.92
CA ASP A 44 4.48 3.64 -8.07
C ASP A 44 5.74 3.16 -8.82
N SER A 45 6.92 3.65 -8.40
CA SER A 45 8.22 3.26 -8.97
C SER A 45 9.30 3.29 -7.90
N PHE A 46 10.11 2.24 -7.86
CA PHE A 46 11.19 2.07 -6.88
C PHE A 46 12.52 1.86 -7.57
N LYS A 47 13.50 2.70 -7.23
CA LYS A 47 14.88 2.55 -7.68
C LYS A 47 15.61 1.63 -6.70
N LEU A 48 16.07 0.48 -7.19
CA LEU A 48 16.77 -0.52 -6.38
C LEU A 48 18.29 -0.33 -6.35
N GLY A 49 18.79 0.68 -7.10
CA GLY A 49 20.22 1.01 -7.19
C GLY A 49 20.96 0.11 -8.17
N ASP A 50 22.27 0.06 -7.99
CA ASP A 50 23.16 -0.69 -8.85
C ASP A 50 23.28 -2.15 -8.40
N ILE A 51 23.34 -3.05 -9.38
CA ILE A 51 23.49 -4.49 -9.18
C ILE A 51 24.73 -4.91 -9.96
N GLY A 52 25.72 -5.43 -9.26
CA GLY A 52 26.93 -5.97 -9.91
C GLY A 52 26.60 -7.18 -10.77
N VAL A 53 27.18 -7.23 -11.97
CA VAL A 53 27.01 -8.41 -12.84
C VAL A 53 27.57 -9.67 -12.18
N ALA A 54 26.97 -10.80 -12.49
CA ALA A 54 27.25 -12.10 -11.89
C ALA A 54 27.06 -12.19 -10.36
N GLN A 55 26.53 -11.14 -9.72
CA GLN A 55 26.21 -11.13 -8.29
C GLN A 55 24.71 -11.31 -8.08
N THR A 56 24.36 -12.07 -7.06
CA THR A 56 22.99 -12.14 -6.56
C THR A 56 22.85 -11.26 -5.35
N VAL A 57 21.93 -10.30 -5.39
CA VAL A 57 21.64 -9.37 -4.30
C VAL A 57 20.16 -9.40 -3.93
N GLN A 58 19.86 -9.13 -2.67
CA GLN A 58 18.49 -8.95 -2.23
C GLN A 58 18.19 -7.46 -2.05
N ARG A 59 17.01 -7.04 -2.47
CA ARG A 59 16.44 -5.72 -2.25
C ARG A 59 15.03 -5.87 -1.71
N SER A 60 14.63 -4.95 -0.84
CA SER A 60 13.28 -4.93 -0.29
C SER A 60 12.61 -3.58 -0.46
N ILE A 61 11.29 -3.64 -0.57
CA ILE A 61 10.40 -2.48 -0.58
C ILE A 61 9.44 -2.65 0.57
N GLU A 62 9.34 -1.64 1.41
CA GLU A 62 8.41 -1.65 2.53
C GLU A 62 6.99 -1.29 2.08
N PHE A 63 6.01 -1.92 2.71
CA PHE A 63 4.60 -1.56 2.62
C PHE A 63 3.98 -1.60 4.01
N ARG A 64 2.88 -0.88 4.22
CA ARG A 64 2.24 -0.76 5.52
C ARG A 64 0.77 -1.14 5.44
N ASN A 65 0.26 -1.70 6.54
CA ASN A 65 -1.17 -1.82 6.76
C ASN A 65 -1.67 -0.61 7.57
N GLU A 66 -2.29 0.34 6.90
CA GLU A 66 -2.90 1.53 7.53
C GLU A 66 -4.36 1.33 7.91
N GLY A 67 -4.86 0.11 7.73
CA GLY A 67 -6.21 -0.28 8.14
C GLY A 67 -6.26 -0.81 9.57
N ASP A 68 -7.44 -1.24 9.96
CA ASP A 68 -7.74 -1.79 11.30
C ASP A 68 -8.00 -3.31 11.29
N ALA A 69 -7.92 -3.96 10.13
CA ALA A 69 -8.01 -5.40 9.96
C ALA A 69 -6.74 -5.98 9.32
N PRO A 70 -6.48 -7.29 9.48
CA PRO A 70 -5.31 -7.93 8.90
C PRO A 70 -5.27 -7.81 7.37
N LEU A 71 -4.15 -7.30 6.86
CA LEU A 71 -3.86 -7.13 5.43
C LEU A 71 -3.12 -8.37 4.90
N LYS A 72 -3.63 -8.95 3.83
CA LYS A 72 -2.96 -10.00 3.06
C LYS A 72 -2.47 -9.41 1.75
N VAL A 73 -1.20 -9.64 1.41
CA VAL A 73 -0.59 -9.18 0.17
C VAL A 73 0.12 -10.35 -0.50
N SER A 74 0.01 -10.44 -1.80
CA SER A 74 0.69 -11.43 -2.62
C SER A 74 1.22 -10.81 -3.91
N ILE A 75 2.43 -11.18 -4.31
CA ILE A 75 2.95 -10.87 -5.65
C ILE A 75 2.38 -11.91 -6.60
N VAL A 76 1.63 -11.46 -7.60
CA VAL A 76 0.98 -12.34 -8.58
C VAL A 76 1.89 -12.55 -9.77
N LYS A 77 2.57 -11.47 -10.20
CA LYS A 77 3.38 -11.48 -11.40
C LYS A 77 4.49 -10.44 -11.34
N VAL A 78 5.64 -10.83 -11.87
CA VAL A 78 6.73 -9.93 -12.20
C VAL A 78 7.05 -10.13 -13.67
N ARG A 79 7.12 -9.06 -14.45
CA ARG A 79 7.37 -9.11 -15.89
C ARG A 79 8.20 -7.92 -16.34
N PRO A 80 8.93 -8.03 -17.46
CA PRO A 80 9.59 -6.87 -18.04
C PRO A 80 8.62 -5.73 -18.35
N ALA A 81 9.05 -4.50 -18.19
CA ALA A 81 8.34 -3.35 -18.72
C ALA A 81 8.40 -3.38 -20.27
N PRO A 82 7.45 -2.75 -20.96
CA PRO A 82 7.44 -2.75 -22.43
C PRO A 82 8.71 -2.13 -23.07
N ASP A 83 9.38 -1.27 -22.31
CA ASP A 83 10.60 -0.54 -22.69
C ASP A 83 11.85 -1.05 -21.94
N ALA A 84 11.78 -2.23 -21.33
CA ALA A 84 12.92 -2.84 -20.67
C ALA A 84 13.99 -3.26 -21.67
N GLU A 85 15.25 -2.97 -21.38
CA GLU A 85 16.37 -3.31 -22.26
C GLU A 85 16.67 -4.82 -22.25
N CYS A 86 16.53 -5.44 -21.09
CA CYS A 86 16.82 -6.87 -20.90
C CYS A 86 15.57 -7.65 -20.46
N GLY A 87 14.83 -7.13 -19.49
CA GLY A 87 13.77 -7.88 -18.84
C GLY A 87 14.28 -9.08 -18.05
N CYS A 88 15.51 -9.03 -17.65
CA CYS A 88 16.24 -10.05 -16.91
C CYS A 88 16.58 -9.52 -15.50
N GLY A 89 17.10 -10.34 -14.63
CA GLY A 89 17.65 -9.88 -13.36
C GLY A 89 16.77 -10.10 -12.14
N ILE A 90 15.53 -10.59 -12.25
CA ILE A 90 14.76 -11.05 -11.09
C ILE A 90 14.70 -12.56 -11.08
N GLU A 91 15.40 -13.20 -10.14
CA GLU A 91 15.43 -14.64 -9.96
C GLU A 91 14.36 -15.13 -8.99
N GLY A 92 13.96 -14.28 -8.04
CA GLY A 92 12.96 -14.65 -7.05
C GLY A 92 12.31 -13.44 -6.37
N TYR A 93 11.15 -13.70 -5.80
CA TYR A 93 10.44 -12.69 -5.02
C TYR A 93 9.55 -13.33 -3.94
N ARG A 94 9.33 -12.60 -2.85
CA ARG A 94 8.46 -13.04 -1.75
C ARG A 94 7.92 -11.87 -0.94
N VAL A 95 6.82 -12.11 -0.24
CA VAL A 95 6.20 -11.15 0.70
C VAL A 95 6.47 -11.60 2.13
N ARG A 96 6.88 -10.69 3.00
CA ARG A 96 7.15 -10.94 4.43
C ARG A 96 6.57 -9.86 5.34
N PRO A 97 5.73 -10.21 6.31
CA PRO A 97 4.95 -11.45 6.39
C PRO A 97 3.84 -11.47 5.34
N GLY A 98 3.30 -12.64 5.00
CA GLY A 98 2.18 -12.78 4.04
C GLY A 98 0.85 -12.23 4.57
N THR A 99 0.75 -12.03 5.90
CA THR A 99 -0.38 -11.36 6.56
C THR A 99 0.16 -10.34 7.56
N LEU A 100 -0.27 -9.10 7.42
CA LEU A 100 0.22 -7.96 8.17
C LEU A 100 -0.87 -7.42 9.11
N GLN A 101 -0.58 -7.37 10.40
CA GLN A 101 -1.50 -6.82 11.40
C GLN A 101 -1.66 -5.30 11.22
N PRO A 102 -2.75 -4.69 11.73
CA PRO A 102 -2.97 -3.25 11.70
C PRO A 102 -1.77 -2.45 12.21
N GLY A 103 -1.41 -1.39 11.48
CA GLY A 103 -0.32 -0.48 11.81
C GLY A 103 1.10 -1.06 11.66
N LYS A 104 1.24 -2.29 11.15
CA LYS A 104 2.56 -2.93 10.95
C LYS A 104 3.07 -2.70 9.54
N THR A 105 4.40 -2.81 9.40
CA THR A 105 5.13 -2.76 8.13
C THR A 105 5.53 -4.18 7.72
N GLY A 106 5.46 -4.44 6.43
CA GLY A 106 5.94 -5.66 5.78
C GLY A 106 6.90 -5.32 4.65
N GLU A 107 7.46 -6.34 4.04
CA GLU A 107 8.46 -6.22 2.98
C GLU A 107 8.09 -7.06 1.75
N LEU A 108 8.26 -6.46 0.59
CA LEU A 108 8.34 -7.14 -0.70
C LEU A 108 9.82 -7.36 -0.97
N VAL A 109 10.29 -8.59 -0.95
CA VAL A 109 11.70 -8.94 -1.12
C VAL A 109 11.91 -9.48 -2.52
N PHE A 110 12.88 -8.93 -3.24
CA PHE A 110 13.29 -9.32 -4.58
C PHE A 110 14.73 -9.84 -4.55
N GLU A 111 14.95 -10.94 -5.21
CA GLU A 111 16.26 -11.52 -5.44
C GLU A 111 16.69 -11.20 -6.87
N LEU A 112 17.74 -10.42 -7.00
CA LEU A 112 18.18 -9.81 -8.24
C LEU A 112 19.54 -10.35 -8.64
N ARG A 113 19.73 -10.66 -9.92
CA ARG A 113 21.00 -11.02 -10.51
C ARG A 113 21.15 -10.41 -11.89
N ALA A 114 22.16 -9.61 -12.08
CA ALA A 114 22.51 -9.07 -13.38
C ALA A 114 23.32 -10.10 -14.18
N PRO A 115 22.88 -10.52 -15.39
CA PRO A 115 23.68 -11.39 -16.26
C PRO A 115 24.97 -10.72 -16.72
N GLU A 116 25.96 -11.51 -17.04
CA GLU A 116 27.20 -11.02 -17.68
C GLU A 116 26.91 -10.41 -19.07
N GLY A 117 27.64 -9.37 -19.42
CA GLY A 117 27.48 -8.67 -20.70
C GLY A 117 26.35 -7.66 -20.74
N MET A 118 25.73 -7.36 -19.57
CA MET A 118 24.66 -6.36 -19.44
C MET A 118 25.10 -5.12 -18.66
N GLU A 119 26.42 -4.91 -18.54
CA GLU A 119 27.00 -3.76 -17.84
C GLU A 119 26.56 -2.43 -18.47
N GLY A 120 26.16 -1.49 -17.64
CA GLY A 120 25.71 -0.16 -18.07
C GLY A 120 24.26 -0.08 -18.53
N MET A 121 23.52 -1.19 -18.52
CA MET A 121 22.10 -1.19 -18.85
C MET A 121 21.25 -0.82 -17.63
N GLU A 122 20.14 -0.11 -17.87
CA GLU A 122 19.05 0.10 -16.91
C GLU A 122 17.94 -0.90 -17.23
N ASP A 123 17.51 -1.68 -16.26
CA ASP A 123 16.37 -2.58 -16.44
C ASP A 123 15.14 -2.12 -15.66
N ARG A 124 13.98 -2.47 -16.19
CA ARG A 124 12.67 -2.07 -15.68
C ARG A 124 11.73 -3.26 -15.63
N MET A 125 11.21 -3.54 -14.44
CA MET A 125 10.29 -4.61 -14.21
C MET A 125 8.97 -4.10 -13.65
N VAL A 126 7.87 -4.65 -14.13
CA VAL A 126 6.53 -4.36 -13.62
C VAL A 126 6.13 -5.47 -12.65
N VAL A 127 5.74 -5.07 -11.46
CA VAL A 127 5.25 -5.96 -10.39
C VAL A 127 3.75 -5.79 -10.23
N GLU A 128 3.03 -6.89 -10.23
CA GLU A 128 1.59 -6.93 -9.97
C GLU A 128 1.35 -7.58 -8.61
N LEU A 129 0.69 -6.85 -7.72
CA LEU A 129 0.25 -7.31 -6.40
C LEU A 129 -1.26 -7.54 -6.39
N THR A 130 -1.68 -8.45 -5.53
CA THR A 130 -3.06 -8.53 -5.05
C THR A 130 -3.11 -8.36 -3.55
N SER A 131 -4.20 -7.80 -3.06
CA SER A 131 -4.45 -7.64 -1.64
C SER A 131 -5.93 -7.85 -1.30
N ASN A 132 -6.22 -8.00 0.00
CA ASN A 132 -7.58 -7.99 0.50
C ASN A 132 -8.07 -6.59 0.92
N ASP A 133 -7.32 -5.53 0.56
CA ASP A 133 -7.78 -4.15 0.67
C ASP A 133 -8.92 -3.91 -0.33
N PRO A 134 -10.15 -3.59 0.11
CA PRO A 134 -11.28 -3.39 -0.79
C PRO A 134 -11.11 -2.19 -1.72
N THR A 135 -10.23 -1.24 -1.38
CA THR A 135 -9.95 -0.05 -2.20
C THR A 135 -8.78 -0.26 -3.17
N LYS A 136 -7.92 -1.24 -2.88
CA LYS A 136 -6.73 -1.59 -3.68
C LYS A 136 -6.60 -3.12 -3.82
N PRO A 137 -7.59 -3.80 -4.40
CA PRO A 137 -7.55 -5.27 -4.55
C PRO A 137 -6.41 -5.73 -5.48
N SER A 138 -5.97 -4.85 -6.36
CA SER A 138 -4.82 -5.02 -7.24
C SER A 138 -4.03 -3.73 -7.33
N LEU A 139 -2.71 -3.84 -7.35
CA LEU A 139 -1.77 -2.73 -7.47
C LEU A 139 -0.63 -3.12 -8.40
N THR A 140 -0.21 -2.19 -9.24
CA THR A 140 0.94 -2.35 -10.13
C THR A 140 1.94 -1.26 -9.86
N PHE A 141 3.22 -1.62 -9.78
CA PHE A 141 4.32 -0.67 -9.64
C PHE A 141 5.55 -1.12 -10.43
N MET A 142 6.52 -0.22 -10.59
CA MET A 142 7.73 -0.46 -11.36
C MET A 142 8.96 -0.58 -10.46
N LEU A 143 9.84 -1.52 -10.80
CA LEU A 143 11.20 -1.60 -10.27
C LEU A 143 12.17 -1.11 -11.34
N VAL A 144 13.14 -0.30 -10.93
CA VAL A 144 14.19 0.23 -11.80
C VAL A 144 15.54 -0.03 -11.13
N PHE A 145 16.47 -0.61 -11.85
CA PHE A 145 17.84 -0.87 -11.38
C PHE A 145 18.84 -0.82 -12.52
N ASN A 146 20.10 -0.49 -12.20
CA ASN A 146 21.18 -0.46 -13.15
C ASN A 146 22.08 -1.69 -12.97
N MET A 147 22.63 -2.18 -14.07
CA MET A 147 23.63 -3.26 -14.06
C MET A 147 25.00 -2.65 -14.13
N SER A 148 25.80 -2.85 -13.08
CA SER A 148 27.15 -2.31 -12.97
C SER A 148 28.20 -3.41 -13.12
N PRO A 149 29.43 -3.04 -13.53
CA PRO A 149 30.57 -3.97 -13.56
C PRO A 149 30.86 -4.64 -12.23
#